data_5fef78bb87a671a621411d2b8b1139f7
#
_entry.id   5fef78bb87a671a621411d2b8b1139f7
#
_cell.length_a   1.000
_cell.length_b   1.000
_cell.length_c   1.000
_cell.angle_alpha   90.00
_cell.angle_beta   90.00
_cell.angle_gamma   90.00
#
_symmetry.space_group_name_H-M   'P 1'
#
loop_
_entity.id
_entity.type
_entity.pdbx_description
1 polymer ?
#
loop_
_entity_poly.entity_id
_entity_poly.type
_entity_poly.pdbx_seq_one_letter_code
_entity_poly.pdbx_strand_id
1 'polypeptide(L)'
;MNLIEEKWDEILEHLRIEHNVTDVSFRTWLLPLKVYSVKDTNITISIDDKMIGPDSKNFISRKYGIPLKVSIAEVMNKTYD
;
A
#
# COMPACT_ATOMS: atom_id res chain seq x y z
N MET A 1 8.79 -14.55 -6.62
CA MET A 1 7.92 -13.36 -6.71
C MET A 1 6.48 -13.79 -6.48
N ASN A 2 5.77 -13.11 -5.63
CA ASN A 2 4.38 -13.46 -5.35
C ASN A 2 3.42 -12.59 -6.17
N LEU A 3 2.16 -13.00 -6.20
CA LEU A 3 1.16 -12.37 -7.03
C LEU A 3 0.89 -10.92 -6.60
N ILE A 4 1.00 -10.63 -5.30
CA ILE A 4 0.78 -9.28 -4.80
C ILE A 4 1.86 -8.33 -5.29
N GLU A 5 3.12 -8.77 -5.32
CA GLU A 5 4.20 -7.96 -5.87
C GLU A 5 3.97 -7.65 -7.35
N GLU A 6 3.52 -8.65 -8.10
CA GLU A 6 3.24 -8.46 -9.52
C GLU A 6 2.14 -7.45 -9.77
N LYS A 7 1.15 -7.40 -8.88
CA LYS A 7 0.00 -6.52 -9.01
C LYS A 7 0.09 -5.26 -8.17
N TRP A 8 1.25 -5.01 -7.55
CA TRP A 8 1.40 -3.89 -6.63
C TRP A 8 1.05 -2.54 -7.27
N ASP A 9 1.53 -2.30 -8.49
CA ASP A 9 1.23 -1.05 -9.19
C ASP A 9 -0.28 -0.92 -9.44
N GLU A 10 -0.94 -2.01 -9.79
CA GLU A 10 -2.38 -2.01 -10.01
C GLU A 10 -3.13 -1.75 -8.70
N ILE A 11 -2.67 -2.33 -7.60
CA ILE A 11 -3.26 -2.11 -6.28
C ILE A 11 -3.16 -0.64 -5.88
N LEU A 12 -1.98 -0.04 -6.04
CA LEU A 12 -1.79 1.36 -5.71
C LEU A 12 -2.64 2.28 -6.59
N GLU A 13 -2.74 1.98 -7.87
CA GLU A 13 -3.57 2.76 -8.79
C GLU A 13 -5.04 2.65 -8.43
N HIS A 14 -5.49 1.47 -8.04
CA HIS A 14 -6.86 1.26 -7.60
C HIS A 14 -7.17 2.10 -6.36
N LEU A 15 -6.26 2.11 -5.41
CA LEU A 15 -6.40 2.92 -4.19
C LEU A 15 -6.47 4.40 -4.53
N ARG A 16 -5.60 4.86 -5.42
CA ARG A 16 -5.55 6.26 -5.83
C ARG A 16 -6.89 6.72 -6.41
N ILE A 17 -7.46 5.91 -7.28
CA ILE A 17 -8.73 6.25 -7.94
C ILE A 17 -9.90 6.17 -6.97
N GLU A 18 -10.01 5.08 -6.23
CA GLU A 18 -11.16 4.86 -5.33
C GLU A 18 -11.23 5.85 -4.18
N HIS A 19 -10.09 6.33 -3.72
CA HIS A 19 -10.04 7.22 -2.56
C HIS A 19 -9.65 8.65 -2.91
N ASN A 20 -9.65 8.98 -4.20
CA ASN A 20 -9.35 10.34 -4.69
C ASN A 20 -8.04 10.89 -4.12
N VAL A 21 -7.00 10.06 -4.10
CA VAL A 21 -5.70 10.49 -3.60
C VAL A 21 -5.08 11.46 -4.61
N THR A 22 -4.63 12.60 -4.12
CA THR A 22 -3.98 13.59 -4.99
C THR A 22 -2.66 13.05 -5.51
N ASP A 23 -2.21 13.60 -6.63
CA ASP A 23 -0.95 13.20 -7.23
C ASP A 23 0.22 13.40 -6.27
N VAL A 24 0.22 14.52 -5.55
CA VAL A 24 1.27 14.81 -4.57
C VAL A 24 1.26 13.79 -3.43
N SER A 25 0.08 13.51 -2.87
CA SER A 25 -0.03 12.53 -1.78
C SER A 25 0.36 11.13 -2.24
N PHE A 26 -0.03 10.78 -3.45
CA PHE A 26 0.29 9.47 -4.01
C PHE A 26 1.81 9.27 -4.11
N ARG A 27 2.52 10.24 -4.69
CA ARG A 27 3.96 10.16 -4.84
C ARG A 27 4.70 10.23 -3.51
N THR A 28 4.17 11.00 -2.57
CA THR A 28 4.83 11.19 -1.28
C THR A 28 4.66 9.99 -0.37
N TRP A 29 3.44 9.43 -0.30
CA TRP A 29 3.11 8.45 0.72
C TRP A 29 2.93 7.03 0.21
N LEU A 30 2.46 6.86 -1.03
CA LEU A 30 2.11 5.54 -1.55
C LEU A 30 3.17 4.93 -2.46
N LEU A 31 3.73 5.71 -3.37
CA LEU A 31 4.76 5.20 -4.28
C LEU A 31 5.99 4.62 -3.55
N PRO A 32 6.44 5.20 -2.41
CA PRO A 32 7.57 4.62 -1.70
C PRO A 32 7.28 3.30 -1.01
N LEU A 33 6.02 2.89 -0.91
CA LEU A 33 5.67 1.63 -0.27
C LEU A 33 6.02 0.44 -1.15
N LYS A 34 6.54 -0.60 -0.53
CA LYS A 34 6.87 -1.84 -1.22
C LYS A 34 6.42 -3.04 -0.41
N VAL A 35 6.10 -4.12 -1.10
CA VAL A 35 5.77 -5.37 -0.43
C VAL A 35 7.07 -6.00 0.06
N TYR A 36 7.20 -6.12 1.37
CA TYR A 36 8.37 -6.75 1.98
C TYR A 36 8.20 -8.28 2.02
N SER A 37 7.07 -8.73 2.50
CA SER A 37 6.79 -10.17 2.54
C SER A 37 5.28 -10.42 2.58
N VAL A 38 4.90 -11.61 2.10
CA VAL A 38 3.54 -12.10 2.22
C VAL A 38 3.63 -13.47 2.84
N LYS A 39 2.95 -13.66 3.96
CA LYS A 39 2.93 -14.94 4.65
C LYS A 39 1.48 -15.29 4.94
N ASP A 40 0.96 -16.31 4.28
CA ASP A 40 -0.45 -16.69 4.31
C ASP A 40 -1.31 -15.49 3.89
N THR A 41 -2.10 -14.92 4.80
CA THR A 41 -2.93 -13.74 4.53
C THR A 41 -2.34 -12.46 5.10
N ASN A 42 -1.12 -12.52 5.65
CA ASN A 42 -0.47 -11.36 6.25
C ASN A 42 0.52 -10.74 5.27
N ILE A 43 0.35 -9.45 5.03
CA ILE A 43 1.23 -8.70 4.14
C ILE A 43 2.02 -7.70 4.96
N THR A 44 3.33 -7.72 4.80
CA THR A 44 4.22 -6.74 5.42
C THR A 44 4.66 -5.75 4.36
N ILE A 45 4.42 -4.48 4.63
CA ILE A 45 4.78 -3.39 3.73
C ILE A 45 6.00 -2.67 4.30
N SER A 46 6.99 -2.43 3.46
CA SER A 46 8.18 -1.68 3.86
C SER A 46 8.12 -0.26 3.31
N ILE A 47 8.75 0.64 4.04
CA ILE A 47 8.82 2.05 3.68
C ILE A 47 10.29 2.44 3.63
N ASP A 48 10.68 3.18 2.59
CA ASP A 48 12.04 3.68 2.47
C ASP A 48 12.22 4.87 3.41
N ASP A 49 12.91 4.65 4.52
CA ASP A 49 13.13 5.67 5.55
C ASP A 49 13.88 6.90 5.04
N LYS A 50 14.61 6.76 3.94
CA LYS A 50 15.33 7.90 3.34
C LYS A 50 14.40 8.88 2.68
N MET A 51 13.23 8.41 2.27
CA MET A 51 12.26 9.24 1.55
C MET A 51 11.30 9.96 2.48
N ILE A 52 11.03 9.39 3.65
CA ILE A 52 10.05 9.92 4.59
C ILE A 52 10.56 9.83 6.02
N GLY A 53 10.05 10.72 6.89
CA GLY A 53 10.50 10.82 8.26
C GLY A 53 10.00 9.69 9.14
N PRO A 54 10.53 9.60 10.38
CA PRO A 54 10.22 8.48 11.28
C PRO A 54 8.75 8.37 11.70
N ASP A 55 8.02 9.48 11.73
CA ASP A 55 6.60 9.47 12.10
C ASP A 55 5.68 9.10 10.94
N SER A 56 6.23 8.98 9.75
CA SER A 56 5.45 8.71 8.55
C SER A 56 4.78 7.34 8.58
N LYS A 57 5.40 6.36 9.24
CA LYS A 57 4.79 5.03 9.40
C LYS A 57 3.43 5.11 10.04
N ASN A 58 3.31 5.85 11.14
CA ASN A 58 2.05 5.99 11.85
C ASN A 58 1.02 6.75 11.03
N PHE A 59 1.47 7.79 10.33
CA PHE A 59 0.60 8.58 9.47
C PHE A 59 0.02 7.72 8.36
N ILE A 60 0.89 6.98 7.66
CA ILE A 60 0.47 6.13 6.54
C ILE A 60 -0.48 5.02 7.02
N SER A 61 -0.14 4.39 8.13
CA SER A 61 -0.96 3.32 8.69
C SER A 61 -2.36 3.82 9.05
N ARG A 62 -2.46 4.98 9.68
CA ARG A 62 -3.75 5.53 10.07
C ARG A 62 -4.58 6.02 8.90
N LYS A 63 -3.95 6.65 7.93
CA LYS A 63 -4.66 7.24 6.80
C LYS A 63 -4.93 6.26 5.68
N TYR A 64 -3.98 5.39 5.39
CA TYR A 64 -4.06 4.51 4.22
C TYR A 64 -4.14 3.02 4.55
N GLY A 65 -4.03 2.65 5.83
CA GLY A 65 -4.06 1.24 6.21
C GLY A 65 -5.30 0.51 5.75
N ILE A 66 -6.47 1.03 6.09
CA ILE A 66 -7.73 0.42 5.69
C ILE A 66 -7.97 0.55 4.19
N PRO A 67 -7.79 1.74 3.57
CA PRO A 67 -7.90 1.85 2.12
C PRO A 67 -6.99 0.88 1.36
N LEU A 68 -5.76 0.69 1.85
CA LEU A 68 -4.83 -0.23 1.22
C LEU A 68 -5.31 -1.67 1.33
N LYS A 69 -5.78 -2.06 2.52
CA LYS A 69 -6.33 -3.40 2.73
C LYS A 69 -7.53 -3.67 1.82
N VAL A 70 -8.42 -2.71 1.69
CA VAL A 70 -9.59 -2.83 0.82
C VAL A 70 -9.16 -2.95 -0.64
N SER A 71 -8.20 -2.13 -1.09
CA SER A 71 -7.73 -2.18 -2.47
C SER A 71 -7.05 -3.49 -2.79
N ILE A 72 -6.26 -4.03 -1.87
CA ILE A 72 -5.65 -5.34 -2.05
C ILE A 72 -6.73 -6.41 -2.20
N ALA A 73 -7.73 -6.37 -1.32
CA ALA A 73 -8.81 -7.36 -1.36
C ALA A 73 -9.58 -7.31 -2.68
N GLU A 74 -9.83 -6.12 -3.19
CA GLU A 74 -10.57 -5.96 -4.43
C GLU A 74 -9.76 -6.40 -5.66
N VAL A 75 -8.49 -6.01 -5.73
CA VAL A 75 -7.64 -6.38 -6.86
C VAL A 75 -7.32 -7.87 -6.85
N MET A 76 -7.02 -8.42 -5.68
CA MET A 76 -6.66 -9.83 -5.53
C MET A 76 -7.86 -10.75 -5.38
N ASN A 77 -9.04 -10.20 -5.14
CA ASN A 77 -10.26 -10.96 -4.89
C ASN A 77 -10.11 -11.91 -3.71
N LYS A 78 -9.41 -11.44 -2.67
CA LYS A 78 -9.14 -12.22 -1.46
C LYS A 78 -8.81 -11.27 -0.31
N THR A 79 -9.31 -11.58 0.89
CA THR A 79 -9.03 -10.75 2.07
C THR A 79 -7.63 -11.02 2.62
N TYR A 80 -6.89 -9.95 2.86
CA TYR A 80 -5.55 -9.98 3.47
C TYR A 80 -5.52 -9.09 4.70
N ASP A 81 -4.56 -9.31 5.54
CA ASP A 81 -4.34 -8.49 6.74
C ASP A 81 -3.15 -7.55 6.62
#